data_79bd9cf24cc799872d0e5307185936ee
#
_entry.id   79bd9cf24cc799872d0e5307185936ee
#
_cell.length_a   1.000
_cell.length_b   1.000
_cell.length_c   1.000
_cell.angle_alpha   90.00
_cell.angle_beta   90.00
_cell.angle_gamma   90.00
#
_symmetry.space_group_name_H-M   'P 1'
#
loop_
_entity.id
_entity.type
_entity.pdbx_description
1 polymer ?
#
loop_
_entity_poly.entity_id
_entity_poly.type
_entity_poly.pdbx_seq_one_letter_code
_entity_poly.pdbx_strand_id
1 'polypeptide(L)'
;MKIAQAQAVHGVIIAGDVFDSLNPSAEAQRLLYETLRDLRAACPNAAIVLIAGNHDPAARLEAPRALFDFIHVVSIGVISREQDELNLRHHLIPLYDELGQLRASILALPYPRAADLPLGSSVTQGSPLVEAVRVLYRDAIQTARRQNGAHPLILTGHLHIAGGLESEGAERRILIGGEHAAPSDIFPDDVAYVALGHLHRPQSVGRANIRYAGSLIPMSKTEICYEHGVSLVEIDATGASHIVHMPFNRRIDHLRLPISGSLTVSQLEAELSHLCKDIHVSALELAPFLHLTLLIDGPATGIKAEVDAICDKFPVRLVSLNFERQSPASAALSAPQRLADCAPEALFRRAFVKTHGVEPNAEHLKCFDSLAQES
;
A
#
# COMPACT_ATOMS: atom_id res chain seq x y z
N MET A 1 15.52 8.89 -7.50
CA MET A 1 16.75 8.97 -8.31
C MET A 1 17.76 9.97 -7.75
N LYS A 2 17.49 11.28 -7.68
CA LYS A 2 18.47 12.29 -7.19
C LYS A 2 19.06 11.96 -5.80
N ILE A 3 18.23 11.52 -4.85
CA ILE A 3 18.68 11.12 -3.50
C ILE A 3 19.64 9.93 -3.61
N ALA A 4 19.26 8.87 -4.32
CA ALA A 4 20.08 7.67 -4.46
C ALA A 4 21.43 7.96 -5.13
N GLN A 5 21.45 8.82 -6.14
CA GLN A 5 22.67 9.27 -6.80
C GLN A 5 23.56 10.10 -5.87
N ALA A 6 22.98 11.08 -5.16
CA ALA A 6 23.71 11.97 -4.26
C ALA A 6 24.32 11.23 -3.06
N GLN A 7 23.68 10.14 -2.62
CA GLN A 7 24.12 9.31 -1.49
C GLN A 7 24.96 8.10 -1.94
N ALA A 8 25.21 7.93 -3.24
CA ALA A 8 25.99 6.81 -3.80
C ALA A 8 25.58 5.45 -3.21
N VAL A 9 24.25 5.17 -3.20
CA VAL A 9 23.71 3.99 -2.52
C VAL A 9 24.17 2.67 -3.16
N HIS A 10 24.42 1.64 -2.35
CA HIS A 10 24.78 0.30 -2.81
C HIS A 10 23.56 -0.55 -3.21
N GLY A 11 22.37 -0.17 -2.77
CA GLY A 11 21.12 -0.86 -3.10
C GLY A 11 19.90 0.05 -3.08
N VAL A 12 18.92 -0.28 -3.93
CA VAL A 12 17.60 0.35 -3.95
C VAL A 12 16.55 -0.75 -3.86
N ILE A 13 15.66 -0.64 -2.87
CA ILE A 13 14.59 -1.61 -2.65
C ILE A 13 13.26 -0.95 -2.97
N ILE A 14 12.47 -1.60 -3.85
CA ILE A 14 11.08 -1.27 -4.16
C ILE A 14 10.22 -2.38 -3.56
N ALA A 15 9.56 -2.08 -2.44
CA ALA A 15 8.95 -3.06 -1.56
C ALA A 15 7.49 -3.41 -1.94
N GLY A 16 7.20 -3.55 -3.23
CA GLY A 16 5.90 -4.03 -3.75
C GLY A 16 4.88 -2.93 -4.03
N ASP A 17 3.71 -3.37 -4.53
CA ASP A 17 2.61 -2.53 -5.04
C ASP A 17 3.10 -1.49 -6.05
N VAL A 18 3.85 -1.99 -7.03
CA VAL A 18 4.36 -1.21 -8.16
C VAL A 18 3.22 -0.77 -9.06
N PHE A 19 2.22 -1.62 -9.17
CA PHE A 19 0.99 -1.39 -9.92
C PHE A 19 -0.23 -1.39 -9.01
N ASP A 20 -1.24 -0.60 -9.34
CA ASP A 20 -2.52 -0.54 -8.61
C ASP A 20 -3.38 -1.79 -8.85
N SER A 21 -3.15 -2.56 -9.90
CA SER A 21 -4.01 -3.68 -10.25
C SER A 21 -3.26 -4.83 -10.93
N LEU A 22 -3.88 -6.04 -10.87
CA LEU A 22 -3.36 -7.23 -11.55
C LEU A 22 -3.31 -7.12 -13.08
N ASN A 23 -3.92 -6.09 -13.66
CA ASN A 23 -3.88 -5.81 -15.11
C ASN A 23 -3.46 -4.36 -15.38
N PRO A 24 -2.15 -4.03 -15.16
CA PRO A 24 -1.64 -2.68 -15.37
C PRO A 24 -1.74 -2.27 -16.85
N SER A 25 -2.01 -0.99 -17.08
CA SER A 25 -2.03 -0.41 -18.42
C SER A 25 -0.63 -0.48 -19.06
N ALA A 26 -0.58 -0.46 -20.40
CA ALA A 26 0.68 -0.38 -21.13
C ALA A 26 1.51 0.86 -20.75
N GLU A 27 0.83 1.97 -20.43
CA GLU A 27 1.46 3.20 -19.97
C GLU A 27 2.12 3.03 -18.59
N ALA A 28 1.43 2.41 -17.63
CA ALA A 28 1.99 2.11 -16.32
C ALA A 28 3.22 1.18 -16.42
N GLN A 29 3.16 0.17 -17.27
CA GLN A 29 4.29 -0.73 -17.52
C GLN A 29 5.47 0.02 -18.16
N ARG A 30 5.22 0.87 -19.17
CA ARG A 30 6.24 1.71 -19.78
C ARG A 30 6.92 2.61 -18.75
N LEU A 31 6.13 3.28 -17.89
CA LEU A 31 6.65 4.14 -16.84
C LEU A 31 7.56 3.38 -15.86
N LEU A 32 7.20 2.14 -15.49
CA LEU A 32 8.07 1.29 -14.67
C LEU A 32 9.41 1.05 -15.35
N TYR A 33 9.39 0.62 -16.62
CA TYR A 33 10.63 0.28 -17.34
C TYR A 33 11.52 1.52 -17.55
N GLU A 34 10.94 2.67 -17.87
CA GLU A 34 11.65 3.95 -17.96
C GLU A 34 12.25 4.33 -16.60
N THR A 35 11.50 4.16 -15.51
CA THR A 35 11.97 4.45 -14.15
C THR A 35 13.15 3.55 -13.75
N LEU A 36 13.09 2.25 -14.03
CA LEU A 36 14.17 1.31 -13.74
C LEU A 36 15.43 1.61 -14.57
N ARG A 37 15.27 1.93 -15.87
CA ARG A 37 16.36 2.38 -16.73
C ARG A 37 17.04 3.63 -16.18
N ASP A 38 16.25 4.64 -15.81
CA ASP A 38 16.76 5.93 -15.32
C ASP A 38 17.40 5.78 -13.92
N LEU A 39 16.84 4.90 -13.09
CA LEU A 39 17.44 4.56 -11.79
C LEU A 39 18.78 3.85 -11.97
N ARG A 40 18.89 2.91 -12.92
CA ARG A 40 20.16 2.26 -13.28
C ARG A 40 21.19 3.27 -13.79
N ALA A 41 20.79 4.20 -14.64
CA ALA A 41 21.66 5.25 -15.14
C ALA A 41 22.16 6.19 -14.01
N ALA A 42 21.30 6.48 -13.04
CA ALA A 42 21.64 7.30 -11.87
C ALA A 42 22.52 6.57 -10.86
N CYS A 43 22.40 5.26 -10.72
CA CYS A 43 23.11 4.42 -9.74
C CYS A 43 23.70 3.17 -10.44
N PRO A 44 24.78 3.31 -11.23
CA PRO A 44 25.30 2.23 -12.10
C PRO A 44 25.71 0.96 -11.35
N ASN A 45 26.16 1.08 -10.11
CA ASN A 45 26.69 -0.04 -9.32
C ASN A 45 25.73 -0.56 -8.25
N ALA A 46 24.57 0.13 -8.04
CA ALA A 46 23.63 -0.28 -7.00
C ALA A 46 22.88 -1.54 -7.39
N ALA A 47 22.60 -2.44 -6.44
CA ALA A 47 21.62 -3.50 -6.62
C ALA A 47 20.22 -2.87 -6.61
N ILE A 48 19.44 -3.07 -7.67
CA ILE A 48 18.05 -2.62 -7.74
C ILE A 48 17.16 -3.83 -7.55
N VAL A 49 16.41 -3.86 -6.45
CA VAL A 49 15.56 -4.99 -6.06
C VAL A 49 14.11 -4.54 -6.05
N LEU A 50 13.27 -5.27 -6.77
CA LEU A 50 11.84 -5.04 -6.90
C LEU A 50 11.11 -6.31 -6.46
N ILE A 51 10.20 -6.21 -5.51
CA ILE A 51 9.32 -7.33 -5.12
C ILE A 51 7.88 -7.05 -5.52
N ALA A 52 7.07 -8.11 -5.69
CA ALA A 52 5.63 -7.94 -5.90
C ALA A 52 4.90 -7.71 -4.58
N GLY A 53 3.95 -6.77 -4.58
CA GLY A 53 2.94 -6.60 -3.55
C GLY A 53 1.66 -7.40 -3.84
N ASN A 54 0.60 -7.13 -3.07
CA ASN A 54 -0.68 -7.81 -3.23
C ASN A 54 -1.48 -7.32 -4.45
N HIS A 55 -1.23 -6.09 -4.93
CA HIS A 55 -1.84 -5.54 -6.14
C HIS A 55 -1.12 -5.98 -7.42
N ASP A 56 0.15 -6.39 -7.33
CA ASP A 56 0.96 -6.69 -8.49
C ASP A 56 0.61 -8.03 -9.17
N PRO A 57 0.66 -8.10 -10.51
CA PRO A 57 0.59 -9.36 -11.24
C PRO A 57 1.92 -10.12 -11.15
N ALA A 58 2.14 -10.86 -10.07
CA ALA A 58 3.43 -11.45 -9.66
C ALA A 58 4.23 -12.11 -10.78
N ALA A 59 3.65 -13.08 -11.49
CA ALA A 59 4.32 -13.78 -12.57
C ALA A 59 4.64 -12.85 -13.77
N ARG A 60 3.77 -11.84 -14.01
CA ARG A 60 3.98 -10.86 -15.08
C ARG A 60 5.06 -9.85 -14.71
N LEU A 61 5.23 -9.56 -13.42
CA LEU A 61 6.31 -8.70 -12.93
C LEU A 61 7.67 -9.37 -13.12
N GLU A 62 7.75 -10.70 -13.03
CA GLU A 62 8.97 -11.47 -13.30
C GLU A 62 9.19 -11.79 -14.79
N ALA A 63 8.15 -11.74 -15.62
CA ALA A 63 8.25 -12.14 -17.03
C ALA A 63 9.41 -11.46 -17.78
N PRO A 64 9.75 -10.17 -17.55
CA PRO A 64 10.89 -9.52 -18.18
C PRO A 64 12.25 -9.85 -17.57
N ARG A 65 12.39 -10.87 -16.72
CA ARG A 65 13.63 -11.19 -15.99
C ARG A 65 14.88 -11.14 -16.86
N ALA A 66 14.88 -11.76 -18.02
CA ALA A 66 16.05 -11.77 -18.91
C ALA A 66 16.48 -10.36 -19.35
N LEU A 67 15.54 -9.42 -19.49
CA LEU A 67 15.82 -8.01 -19.77
C LEU A 67 16.29 -7.28 -18.52
N PHE A 68 15.70 -7.59 -17.38
CA PHE A 68 16.09 -7.02 -16.10
C PHE A 68 17.50 -7.46 -15.68
N ASP A 69 17.87 -8.73 -15.91
CA ASP A 69 19.21 -9.24 -15.66
C ASP A 69 20.26 -8.45 -16.47
N PHE A 70 19.94 -8.09 -17.72
CA PHE A 70 20.82 -7.28 -18.57
C PHE A 70 21.07 -5.88 -18.00
N ILE A 71 20.10 -5.29 -17.33
CA ILE A 71 20.23 -4.00 -16.64
C ILE A 71 20.49 -4.14 -15.14
N HIS A 72 20.85 -5.34 -14.67
CA HIS A 72 21.13 -5.63 -13.26
C HIS A 72 20.02 -5.20 -12.29
N VAL A 73 18.76 -5.45 -12.67
CA VAL A 73 17.58 -5.29 -11.82
C VAL A 73 17.06 -6.67 -11.44
N VAL A 74 16.83 -6.89 -10.16
CA VAL A 74 16.25 -8.14 -9.63
C VAL A 74 14.77 -7.93 -9.38
N SER A 75 13.92 -8.66 -10.10
CA SER A 75 12.46 -8.63 -9.92
C SER A 75 11.97 -9.96 -9.35
N ILE A 76 11.32 -9.92 -8.19
CA ILE A 76 10.82 -11.10 -7.47
C ILE A 76 9.30 -10.98 -7.33
N GLY A 77 8.57 -11.77 -8.10
CA GLY A 77 7.10 -11.80 -8.07
C GLY A 77 6.53 -12.96 -7.28
N VAL A 78 7.19 -14.11 -7.30
CA VAL A 78 6.75 -15.34 -6.65
C VAL A 78 7.83 -15.93 -5.76
N ILE A 79 7.43 -16.69 -4.75
CA ILE A 79 8.36 -17.41 -3.87
C ILE A 79 8.79 -18.69 -4.57
N SER A 80 10.09 -18.82 -4.84
CA SER A 80 10.64 -19.98 -5.53
C SER A 80 10.81 -21.16 -4.60
N ARG A 81 10.37 -22.35 -5.04
CA ARG A 81 10.58 -23.63 -4.34
C ARG A 81 11.17 -24.66 -5.30
N GLU A 82 11.98 -25.55 -4.76
CA GLU A 82 12.53 -26.70 -5.45
C GLU A 82 12.41 -27.91 -4.53
N GLN A 83 11.72 -28.97 -4.96
CA GLN A 83 11.42 -30.15 -4.15
C GLN A 83 10.80 -29.78 -2.77
N ASP A 84 9.83 -28.85 -2.79
CA ASP A 84 9.16 -28.28 -1.62
C ASP A 84 10.02 -27.41 -0.68
N GLU A 85 11.32 -27.34 -0.89
CA GLU A 85 12.21 -26.44 -0.15
C GLU A 85 12.29 -25.04 -0.79
N LEU A 86 12.55 -24.03 0.04
CA LEU A 86 12.74 -22.66 -0.43
C LEU A 86 14.03 -22.56 -1.25
N ASN A 87 13.90 -22.16 -2.51
CA ASN A 87 15.04 -21.86 -3.37
C ASN A 87 15.34 -20.35 -3.35
N LEU A 88 16.35 -19.96 -2.58
CA LEU A 88 16.73 -18.54 -2.41
C LEU A 88 17.71 -18.02 -3.46
N ARG A 89 18.03 -18.78 -4.52
CA ARG A 89 19.02 -18.39 -5.53
C ARG A 89 18.79 -16.99 -6.11
N HIS A 90 17.53 -16.61 -6.30
CA HIS A 90 17.14 -15.29 -6.81
C HIS A 90 16.62 -14.36 -5.74
N HIS A 91 16.38 -14.86 -4.52
CA HIS A 91 15.85 -14.10 -3.40
C HIS A 91 16.94 -13.48 -2.52
N LEU A 92 18.16 -14.01 -2.54
CA LEU A 92 19.29 -13.49 -1.76
C LEU A 92 20.22 -12.72 -2.67
N ILE A 93 20.17 -11.39 -2.57
CA ILE A 93 20.89 -10.47 -3.45
C ILE A 93 22.08 -9.89 -2.71
N PRO A 94 23.32 -10.14 -3.13
CA PRO A 94 24.52 -9.61 -2.50
C PRO A 94 24.69 -8.11 -2.77
N LEU A 95 25.18 -7.39 -1.75
CA LEU A 95 25.61 -6.00 -1.84
C LEU A 95 27.12 -5.93 -1.71
N TYR A 96 27.77 -5.39 -2.73
CA TYR A 96 29.20 -5.25 -2.80
C TYR A 96 29.62 -3.78 -2.62
N ASP A 97 30.78 -3.58 -2.03
CA ASP A 97 31.43 -2.27 -2.03
C ASP A 97 32.15 -1.98 -3.36
N GLU A 98 32.78 -0.80 -3.43
CA GLU A 98 33.54 -0.38 -4.61
C GLU A 98 34.74 -1.30 -4.94
N LEU A 99 35.24 -2.05 -3.95
CA LEU A 99 36.32 -3.02 -4.10
C LEU A 99 35.82 -4.43 -4.46
N GLY A 100 34.50 -4.59 -4.66
CA GLY A 100 33.87 -5.88 -4.96
C GLY A 100 33.79 -6.84 -3.77
N GLN A 101 33.93 -6.33 -2.53
CA GLN A 101 33.80 -7.15 -1.33
C GLN A 101 32.34 -7.19 -0.88
N LEU A 102 31.84 -8.39 -0.54
CA LEU A 102 30.50 -8.56 0.01
C LEU A 102 30.39 -7.84 1.36
N ARG A 103 29.41 -6.94 1.50
CA ARG A 103 29.17 -6.15 2.71
C ARG A 103 27.88 -6.51 3.42
N ALA A 104 26.85 -6.85 2.66
CA ALA A 104 25.54 -7.27 3.17
C ALA A 104 24.81 -8.07 2.11
N SER A 105 23.67 -8.66 2.45
CA SER A 105 22.77 -9.23 1.46
C SER A 105 21.33 -8.81 1.74
N ILE A 106 20.52 -8.71 0.67
CA ILE A 106 19.09 -8.46 0.73
C ILE A 106 18.37 -9.79 0.52
N LEU A 107 17.60 -10.23 1.50
CA LEU A 107 16.61 -11.31 1.33
C LEU A 107 15.29 -10.68 0.88
N ALA A 108 14.91 -10.92 -0.37
CA ALA A 108 13.73 -10.35 -1.00
C ALA A 108 12.58 -11.36 -1.04
N LEU A 109 11.54 -11.11 -0.25
CA LEU A 109 10.33 -11.92 -0.22
C LEU A 109 9.15 -11.09 -0.72
N PRO A 110 8.48 -11.50 -1.82
CA PRO A 110 7.30 -10.82 -2.31
C PRO A 110 6.10 -11.06 -1.37
N TYR A 111 4.98 -10.40 -1.64
CA TYR A 111 3.72 -10.68 -0.96
C TYR A 111 3.39 -12.18 -1.02
N PRO A 112 3.27 -12.86 0.15
CA PRO A 112 3.01 -14.30 0.19
C PRO A 112 1.55 -14.58 -0.18
N ARG A 113 1.33 -15.35 -1.24
CA ARG A 113 0.01 -15.81 -1.66
C ARG A 113 -0.32 -17.14 -1.00
N ALA A 114 -1.59 -17.52 -1.00
CA ALA A 114 -2.03 -18.78 -0.38
C ALA A 114 -1.25 -20.01 -0.88
N ALA A 115 -0.83 -20.02 -2.15
CA ALA A 115 -0.02 -21.10 -2.72
C ALA A 115 1.42 -21.14 -2.19
N ASP A 116 1.92 -20.04 -1.65
CA ASP A 116 3.28 -19.92 -1.11
C ASP A 116 3.37 -20.41 0.35
N LEU A 117 2.21 -20.52 1.01
CA LEU A 117 2.13 -20.75 2.44
C LEU A 117 1.98 -22.25 2.76
N PRO A 118 2.68 -22.76 3.77
CA PRO A 118 2.54 -24.14 4.23
C PRO A 118 1.22 -24.31 5.02
N LEU A 119 0.08 -24.38 4.31
CA LEU A 119 -1.27 -24.50 4.88
C LEU A 119 -1.56 -25.96 5.30
N GLY A 120 -0.80 -26.54 6.21
CA GLY A 120 -0.98 -27.93 6.66
C GLY A 120 -0.87 -28.15 8.15
N SER A 121 -0.52 -27.15 8.92
CA SER A 121 -0.34 -27.28 10.37
C SER A 121 -1.68 -27.06 11.08
N SER A 122 -2.06 -27.99 11.94
CA SER A 122 -3.16 -27.83 12.90
C SER A 122 -2.77 -26.73 13.90
N VAL A 123 -3.17 -25.50 13.61
CA VAL A 123 -2.98 -24.37 14.53
C VAL A 123 -4.04 -24.48 15.61
N THR A 124 -3.62 -24.68 16.84
CA THR A 124 -4.51 -24.81 18.00
C THR A 124 -4.93 -23.45 18.59
N GLN A 125 -4.21 -22.38 18.25
CA GLN A 125 -4.53 -20.99 18.67
C GLN A 125 -4.01 -19.98 17.64
N GLY A 126 -4.80 -18.91 17.37
CA GLY A 126 -4.45 -17.84 16.45
C GLY A 126 -4.89 -18.06 15.00
N SER A 127 -4.46 -17.17 14.11
CA SER A 127 -4.75 -17.26 12.67
C SER A 127 -3.79 -18.24 11.99
N PRO A 128 -4.29 -19.28 11.30
CA PRO A 128 -3.45 -20.21 10.54
C PRO A 128 -2.59 -19.52 9.49
N LEU A 129 -3.10 -18.43 8.92
CA LEU A 129 -2.39 -17.62 7.92
C LEU A 129 -1.17 -16.91 8.52
N VAL A 130 -1.33 -16.28 9.70
CA VAL A 130 -0.24 -15.60 10.39
C VAL A 130 0.87 -16.59 10.76
N GLU A 131 0.50 -17.77 11.23
CA GLU A 131 1.50 -18.81 11.56
C GLU A 131 2.21 -19.33 10.30
N ALA A 132 1.50 -19.51 9.20
CA ALA A 132 2.11 -19.92 7.93
C ALA A 132 3.10 -18.86 7.39
N VAL A 133 2.79 -17.56 7.55
CA VAL A 133 3.71 -16.46 7.25
C VAL A 133 4.93 -16.50 8.17
N ARG A 134 4.73 -16.72 9.47
CA ARG A 134 5.83 -16.88 10.44
C ARG A 134 6.78 -18.01 10.05
N VAL A 135 6.24 -19.17 9.69
CA VAL A 135 7.02 -20.33 9.23
C VAL A 135 7.80 -19.99 7.97
N LEU A 136 7.15 -19.38 6.97
CA LEU A 136 7.79 -18.98 5.73
C LEU A 136 8.99 -18.05 5.98
N TYR A 137 8.80 -16.98 6.75
CA TYR A 137 9.87 -16.02 7.04
C TYR A 137 10.99 -16.62 7.87
N ARG A 138 10.67 -17.44 8.89
CA ARG A 138 11.66 -18.17 9.68
C ARG A 138 12.55 -19.05 8.79
N ASP A 139 11.94 -19.86 7.92
CA ASP A 139 12.66 -20.81 7.09
C ASP A 139 13.50 -20.09 6.02
N ALA A 140 12.99 -19.02 5.43
CA ALA A 140 13.72 -18.18 4.49
C ALA A 140 14.92 -17.50 5.15
N ILE A 141 14.75 -16.92 6.35
CA ILE A 141 15.83 -16.26 7.08
C ILE A 141 16.91 -17.27 7.48
N GLN A 142 16.52 -18.44 7.99
CA GLN A 142 17.48 -19.49 8.35
C GLN A 142 18.29 -19.96 7.13
N THR A 143 17.63 -20.13 5.99
CA THR A 143 18.30 -20.53 4.75
C THR A 143 19.23 -19.43 4.23
N ALA A 144 18.78 -18.17 4.28
CA ALA A 144 19.61 -17.02 3.91
C ALA A 144 20.86 -16.90 4.78
N ARG A 145 20.75 -17.06 6.09
CA ARG A 145 21.89 -17.02 7.02
C ARG A 145 22.95 -18.07 6.71
N ARG A 146 22.52 -19.29 6.36
CA ARG A 146 23.47 -20.35 5.95
C ARG A 146 24.28 -19.97 4.70
N GLN A 147 23.71 -19.18 3.80
CA GLN A 147 24.34 -18.74 2.55
C GLN A 147 25.11 -17.44 2.71
N ASN A 148 24.63 -16.53 3.56
CA ASN A 148 25.18 -15.18 3.75
C ASN A 148 26.40 -15.14 4.72
N GLY A 149 26.59 -16.18 5.52
CA GLY A 149 27.61 -16.22 6.56
C GLY A 149 27.37 -15.18 7.65
N ALA A 150 28.41 -14.46 8.05
CA ALA A 150 28.36 -13.43 9.11
C ALA A 150 28.02 -12.01 8.61
N HIS A 151 27.75 -11.84 7.31
CA HIS A 151 27.44 -10.51 6.79
C HIS A 151 26.04 -10.04 7.23
N PRO A 152 25.84 -8.72 7.42
CA PRO A 152 24.54 -8.15 7.70
C PRO A 152 23.46 -8.61 6.73
N LEU A 153 22.28 -8.97 7.25
CA LEU A 153 21.13 -9.37 6.46
C LEU A 153 20.06 -8.26 6.49
N ILE A 154 19.67 -7.81 5.31
CA ILE A 154 18.54 -6.90 5.07
C ILE A 154 17.39 -7.76 4.58
N LEU A 155 16.18 -7.52 5.09
CA LEU A 155 14.96 -8.14 4.58
C LEU A 155 14.15 -7.12 3.79
N THR A 156 13.46 -7.56 2.76
CA THR A 156 12.32 -6.83 2.23
C THR A 156 11.11 -7.74 2.12
N GLY A 157 9.95 -7.19 2.42
CA GLY A 157 8.68 -7.90 2.39
C GLY A 157 7.51 -6.97 2.15
N HIS A 158 6.39 -7.55 1.73
CA HIS A 158 5.15 -6.81 1.52
C HIS A 158 4.06 -7.42 2.40
N LEU A 159 3.93 -6.89 3.62
CA LEU A 159 3.08 -7.44 4.69
C LEU A 159 2.43 -6.33 5.50
N HIS A 160 1.27 -6.65 6.08
CA HIS A 160 0.73 -5.86 7.18
C HIS A 160 1.31 -6.39 8.50
N ILE A 161 2.04 -5.55 9.22
CA ILE A 161 2.61 -5.86 10.55
C ILE A 161 1.77 -5.20 11.64
N ALA A 162 1.47 -5.96 12.70
CA ALA A 162 0.68 -5.50 13.83
C ALA A 162 1.26 -4.22 14.45
N GLY A 163 0.38 -3.26 14.75
CA GLY A 163 0.76 -1.95 15.25
C GLY A 163 1.07 -0.91 14.16
N GLY A 164 1.09 -1.32 12.88
CA GLY A 164 1.15 -0.37 11.76
C GLY A 164 -0.15 0.41 11.61
N LEU A 165 -0.03 1.71 11.32
CA LEU A 165 -1.17 2.61 11.11
C LEU A 165 -1.56 2.57 9.63
N GLU A 166 -2.79 2.17 9.36
CA GLU A 166 -3.40 2.15 8.03
C GLU A 166 -3.88 3.54 7.61
N SER A 167 -3.89 3.81 6.30
CA SER A 167 -4.52 4.99 5.70
C SER A 167 -5.96 4.66 5.36
N GLU A 168 -6.91 5.37 5.94
CA GLU A 168 -8.33 5.10 5.76
C GLU A 168 -8.73 5.16 4.28
N GLY A 169 -9.22 4.03 3.75
CA GLY A 169 -9.74 3.91 2.39
C GLY A 169 -8.69 3.78 1.28
N ALA A 170 -7.40 3.69 1.61
CA ALA A 170 -6.32 3.57 0.64
C ALA A 170 -5.77 2.15 0.53
N GLU A 171 -5.42 1.53 1.67
CA GLU A 171 -4.92 0.16 1.66
C GLU A 171 -6.08 -0.83 1.49
N ARG A 172 -5.91 -1.79 0.59
CA ARG A 172 -6.83 -2.92 0.50
C ARG A 172 -6.58 -3.87 1.65
N ARG A 173 -7.58 -3.99 2.54
CA ARG A 173 -7.51 -5.00 3.60
C ARG A 173 -7.30 -6.38 2.98
N ILE A 174 -6.25 -7.05 3.40
CA ILE A 174 -5.96 -8.42 3.02
C ILE A 174 -6.98 -9.30 3.73
N LEU A 175 -8.10 -9.58 3.06
CA LEU A 175 -9.24 -10.31 3.62
C LEU A 175 -9.05 -11.82 3.45
N ILE A 176 -8.50 -12.48 4.45
CA ILE A 176 -8.80 -13.90 4.69
C ILE A 176 -8.82 -14.11 6.22
N GLY A 177 -10.01 -14.14 6.85
CA GLY A 177 -10.24 -14.69 8.18
C GLY A 177 -9.95 -13.83 9.42
N GLY A 178 -10.16 -12.52 9.42
CA GLY A 178 -10.37 -11.72 10.67
C GLY A 178 -9.16 -11.11 11.39
N GLU A 179 -7.98 -11.74 11.43
CA GLU A 179 -6.74 -11.16 11.95
C GLU A 179 -5.64 -11.31 10.90
N HIS A 180 -5.16 -10.20 10.34
CA HIS A 180 -4.33 -10.22 9.14
C HIS A 180 -2.95 -9.62 9.32
N ALA A 181 -2.70 -9.03 10.47
CA ALA A 181 -1.43 -8.42 10.80
C ALA A 181 -0.48 -9.46 11.40
N ALA A 182 0.65 -9.68 10.75
CA ALA A 182 1.71 -10.50 11.32
C ALA A 182 2.40 -9.74 12.47
N PRO A 183 2.77 -10.39 13.56
CA PRO A 183 3.50 -9.72 14.62
C PRO A 183 4.94 -9.40 14.18
N SER A 184 5.50 -8.30 14.68
CA SER A 184 6.86 -7.86 14.30
C SER A 184 7.99 -8.82 14.75
N ASP A 185 7.70 -9.74 15.66
CA ASP A 185 8.65 -10.76 16.14
C ASP A 185 8.93 -11.89 15.12
N ILE A 186 8.23 -11.91 13.98
CA ILE A 186 8.62 -12.78 12.85
C ILE A 186 9.99 -12.41 12.29
N PHE A 187 10.47 -11.20 12.56
CA PHE A 187 11.80 -10.71 12.18
C PHE A 187 12.75 -10.81 13.38
N PRO A 188 13.77 -11.68 13.33
CA PRO A 188 14.76 -11.81 14.40
C PRO A 188 15.54 -10.53 14.68
N ASP A 189 16.08 -10.40 15.90
CA ASP A 189 16.75 -9.19 16.37
C ASP A 189 18.06 -8.88 15.65
N ASP A 190 18.71 -9.89 15.11
CA ASP A 190 19.99 -9.79 14.37
C ASP A 190 19.83 -9.40 12.88
N VAL A 191 18.61 -9.18 12.41
CA VAL A 191 18.37 -8.60 11.09
C VAL A 191 18.68 -7.12 11.13
N ALA A 192 19.58 -6.69 10.24
CA ALA A 192 20.08 -5.31 10.24
C ALA A 192 18.96 -4.30 9.90
N TYR A 193 18.12 -4.61 8.91
CA TYR A 193 17.02 -3.75 8.50
C TYR A 193 15.91 -4.56 7.82
N VAL A 194 14.67 -4.13 7.99
CA VAL A 194 13.50 -4.70 7.31
C VAL A 194 12.77 -3.59 6.55
N ALA A 195 12.86 -3.64 5.21
CA ALA A 195 12.15 -2.76 4.29
C ALA A 195 10.76 -3.33 3.98
N LEU A 196 9.71 -2.73 4.50
CA LEU A 196 8.33 -3.16 4.31
C LEU A 196 7.59 -2.29 3.30
N GLY A 197 6.77 -2.93 2.47
CA GLY A 197 5.70 -2.32 1.67
C GLY A 197 4.33 -2.70 2.20
N HIS A 198 3.27 -2.17 1.62
CA HIS A 198 1.85 -2.30 1.90
C HIS A 198 1.25 -1.07 2.59
N LEU A 199 1.77 -0.62 3.73
CA LEU A 199 1.25 0.57 4.39
C LEU A 199 1.84 1.85 3.79
N HIS A 200 0.95 2.79 3.45
CA HIS A 200 1.31 4.02 2.73
C HIS A 200 1.93 5.09 3.62
N ARG A 201 1.72 5.00 4.94
CA ARG A 201 2.31 5.94 5.89
C ARG A 201 3.77 5.58 6.19
N PRO A 202 4.73 6.52 6.05
CA PRO A 202 6.10 6.33 6.52
C PRO A 202 6.13 6.12 8.03
N GLN A 203 6.57 4.94 8.49
CA GLN A 203 6.54 4.58 9.92
C GLN A 203 7.46 3.40 10.23
N SER A 204 7.85 3.28 11.49
CA SER A 204 8.44 2.06 12.05
C SER A 204 7.38 1.27 12.81
N VAL A 205 7.54 -0.05 12.88
CA VAL A 205 6.65 -0.95 13.63
C VAL A 205 7.47 -1.91 14.49
N GLY A 206 7.05 -2.11 15.74
CA GLY A 206 7.77 -2.95 16.69
C GLY A 206 9.15 -2.39 17.06
N ARG A 207 10.09 -2.38 16.13
CA ARG A 207 11.46 -1.86 16.32
C ARG A 207 11.79 -0.78 15.28
N ALA A 208 12.78 0.07 15.58
CA ALA A 208 13.16 1.19 14.72
C ALA A 208 13.66 0.75 13.32
N ASN A 209 14.30 -0.42 13.24
CA ASN A 209 14.83 -0.99 12.01
C ASN A 209 13.82 -1.81 11.18
N ILE A 210 12.56 -1.89 11.60
CA ILE A 210 11.45 -2.47 10.82
C ILE A 210 10.58 -1.32 10.34
N ARG A 211 10.61 -1.00 9.04
CA ARG A 211 10.00 0.23 8.54
C ARG A 211 9.25 0.07 7.23
N TYR A 212 8.16 0.81 7.15
CA TYR A 212 7.52 1.19 5.91
C TYR A 212 8.11 2.52 5.42
N ALA A 213 8.61 2.57 4.19
CA ALA A 213 9.01 3.83 3.57
C ALA A 213 7.78 4.69 3.21
N GLY A 214 6.63 4.05 3.06
CA GLY A 214 5.37 4.65 2.65
C GLY A 214 5.25 4.79 1.13
N SER A 215 4.10 5.33 0.69
CA SER A 215 3.86 5.62 -0.71
C SER A 215 4.66 6.85 -1.16
N LEU A 216 5.01 6.92 -2.46
CA LEU A 216 5.76 8.04 -3.02
C LEU A 216 4.90 9.31 -3.18
N ILE A 217 3.59 9.13 -3.30
CA ILE A 217 2.60 10.20 -3.45
C ILE A 217 1.34 9.85 -2.65
N PRO A 218 0.49 10.81 -2.28
CA PRO A 218 -0.80 10.53 -1.69
C PRO A 218 -1.68 9.71 -2.64
N MET A 219 -2.18 8.58 -2.18
CA MET A 219 -3.13 7.74 -2.90
C MET A 219 -4.58 8.06 -2.49
N SER A 220 -4.76 8.76 -1.37
CA SER A 220 -6.06 9.18 -0.85
C SER A 220 -5.99 10.55 -0.17
N LYS A 221 -7.18 11.13 0.11
CA LYS A 221 -7.29 12.41 0.83
C LYS A 221 -6.72 12.36 2.25
N THR A 222 -6.64 11.19 2.87
CA THR A 222 -6.13 11.02 4.23
C THR A 222 -4.60 11.03 4.30
N GLU A 223 -3.95 10.80 3.16
CA GLU A 223 -2.49 10.73 3.03
C GLU A 223 -1.82 12.07 2.65
N ILE A 224 -2.61 13.09 2.33
CA ILE A 224 -2.09 14.41 1.89
C ILE A 224 -1.13 15.01 2.91
N CYS A 225 -1.36 14.74 4.20
CA CYS A 225 -0.55 15.25 5.31
C CYS A 225 0.72 14.43 5.58
N TYR A 226 0.96 13.32 4.87
CA TYR A 226 2.16 12.52 5.09
C TYR A 226 3.39 13.17 4.44
N GLU A 227 4.51 13.04 5.10
CA GLU A 227 5.82 13.40 4.54
C GLU A 227 6.29 12.27 3.62
N HIS A 228 5.78 12.26 2.37
CA HIS A 228 6.17 11.27 1.38
C HIS A 228 7.66 11.38 1.05
N GLY A 229 8.33 10.23 0.96
CA GLY A 229 9.77 10.22 0.76
C GLY A 229 10.32 8.81 0.61
N VAL A 230 11.59 8.65 0.94
CA VAL A 230 12.29 7.36 0.97
C VAL A 230 13.02 7.20 2.28
N SER A 231 13.27 5.97 2.70
CA SER A 231 14.16 5.67 3.83
C SER A 231 15.57 5.48 3.31
N LEU A 232 16.51 6.32 3.75
CA LEU A 232 17.95 6.11 3.59
C LEU A 232 18.45 5.31 4.78
N VAL A 233 19.15 4.21 4.51
CA VAL A 233 19.62 3.28 5.55
C VAL A 233 21.09 3.05 5.36
N GLU A 234 21.88 3.37 6.38
CA GLU A 234 23.29 3.05 6.47
C GLU A 234 23.47 1.89 7.44
N ILE A 235 24.19 0.85 7.02
CA ILE A 235 24.42 -0.35 7.82
C ILE A 235 25.93 -0.53 7.96
N ASP A 236 26.40 -0.60 9.19
CA ASP A 236 27.80 -0.85 9.48
C ASP A 236 28.16 -2.35 9.46
N ALA A 237 29.44 -2.67 9.62
CA ALA A 237 29.94 -4.04 9.60
C ALA A 237 29.39 -4.92 10.74
N THR A 238 28.84 -4.32 11.79
CA THR A 238 28.21 -5.05 12.93
C THR A 238 26.75 -5.35 12.68
N GLY A 239 26.17 -4.78 11.61
CA GLY A 239 24.73 -4.84 11.31
C GLY A 239 23.90 -3.75 11.99
N ALA A 240 24.55 -2.81 12.72
CA ALA A 240 23.83 -1.67 13.25
C ALA A 240 23.39 -0.74 12.11
N SER A 241 22.13 -0.29 12.15
CA SER A 241 21.56 0.55 11.12
C SER A 241 21.28 1.96 11.62
N HIS A 242 21.68 2.97 10.81
CA HIS A 242 21.26 4.36 10.95
C HIS A 242 20.23 4.67 9.85
N ILE A 243 19.06 5.15 10.23
CA ILE A 243 17.92 5.29 9.33
C ILE A 243 17.44 6.73 9.31
N VAL A 244 17.39 7.33 8.13
CA VAL A 244 16.91 8.70 7.92
C VAL A 244 15.75 8.67 6.93
N HIS A 245 14.61 9.24 7.30
CA HIS A 245 13.56 9.51 6.34
C HIS A 245 13.93 10.73 5.51
N MET A 246 13.96 10.58 4.19
CA MET A 246 14.32 11.62 3.23
C MET A 246 13.04 12.06 2.49
N PRO A 247 12.34 13.09 2.98
CA PRO A 247 11.15 13.59 2.30
C PRO A 247 11.53 14.29 1.00
N PHE A 248 10.59 14.37 0.07
CA PHE A 248 10.75 15.15 -1.14
C PHE A 248 9.48 15.95 -1.45
N ASN A 249 9.68 17.11 -2.06
CA ASN A 249 8.58 17.96 -2.49
C ASN A 249 7.85 17.32 -3.68
N ARG A 250 6.55 17.25 -3.60
CA ARG A 250 5.70 16.81 -4.70
C ARG A 250 5.79 17.82 -5.86
N ARG A 251 5.82 17.32 -7.09
CA ARG A 251 5.75 18.17 -8.28
C ARG A 251 4.35 18.75 -8.48
N ILE A 252 3.34 18.00 -8.05
CA ILE A 252 1.93 18.34 -8.17
C ILE A 252 1.34 18.22 -6.77
N ASP A 253 0.74 19.31 -6.30
CA ASP A 253 0.13 19.35 -4.99
C ASP A 253 -1.22 18.62 -4.96
N HIS A 254 -1.60 18.15 -3.79
CA HIS A 254 -2.92 17.64 -3.49
C HIS A 254 -3.62 18.60 -2.54
N LEU A 255 -4.76 19.11 -2.97
CA LEU A 255 -5.60 20.04 -2.20
C LEU A 255 -6.81 19.30 -1.69
N ARG A 256 -7.20 19.62 -0.47
CA ARG A 256 -8.44 19.11 0.14
C ARG A 256 -9.40 20.26 0.40
N LEU A 257 -10.63 20.13 -0.05
CA LEU A 257 -11.66 21.12 0.14
C LEU A 257 -12.97 20.45 0.61
N PRO A 258 -13.53 20.87 1.75
CA PRO A 258 -12.91 21.72 2.77
C PRO A 258 -11.78 20.99 3.53
N ILE A 259 -10.98 21.70 4.29
CA ILE A 259 -9.93 21.12 5.14
C ILE A 259 -10.53 20.14 6.15
N SER A 260 -11.71 20.46 6.69
CA SER A 260 -12.47 19.61 7.61
C SER A 260 -13.97 19.72 7.35
N GLY A 261 -14.71 18.64 7.55
CA GLY A 261 -16.15 18.57 7.28
C GLY A 261 -16.48 18.54 5.79
N SER A 262 -17.61 19.12 5.42
CA SER A 262 -18.14 19.16 4.05
C SER A 262 -18.69 20.54 3.72
N LEU A 263 -18.74 20.92 2.46
CA LEU A 263 -19.32 22.17 1.97
C LEU A 263 -20.48 21.90 1.00
N THR A 264 -21.38 22.85 0.86
CA THR A 264 -22.46 22.77 -0.15
C THR A 264 -21.95 23.13 -1.53
N VAL A 265 -22.64 22.68 -2.58
CA VAL A 265 -22.28 23.04 -3.98
C VAL A 265 -22.29 24.56 -4.17
N SER A 266 -23.22 25.28 -3.53
CA SER A 266 -23.32 26.74 -3.62
C SER A 266 -22.12 27.48 -3.02
N GLN A 267 -21.38 26.87 -2.10
CA GLN A 267 -20.18 27.45 -1.48
C GLN A 267 -18.90 27.15 -2.29
N LEU A 268 -18.95 26.13 -3.19
CA LEU A 268 -17.78 25.59 -3.86
C LEU A 268 -17.01 26.64 -4.67
N GLU A 269 -17.71 27.48 -5.46
CA GLU A 269 -17.06 28.47 -6.32
C GLU A 269 -16.31 29.55 -5.52
N ALA A 270 -16.90 30.00 -4.42
CA ALA A 270 -16.27 30.98 -3.52
C ALA A 270 -15.03 30.40 -2.83
N GLU A 271 -15.13 29.16 -2.32
CA GLU A 271 -14.02 28.47 -1.67
C GLU A 271 -12.88 28.15 -2.64
N LEU A 272 -13.19 27.74 -3.88
CA LEU A 272 -12.17 27.55 -4.93
C LEU A 272 -11.50 28.86 -5.31
N SER A 273 -12.25 29.96 -5.40
CA SER A 273 -11.68 31.29 -5.68
C SER A 273 -10.68 31.71 -4.62
N HIS A 274 -10.97 31.40 -3.36
CA HIS A 274 -10.06 31.69 -2.25
C HIS A 274 -8.83 30.76 -2.26
N LEU A 275 -9.04 29.45 -2.43
CA LEU A 275 -8.00 28.43 -2.44
C LEU A 275 -7.01 28.61 -3.59
N CYS A 276 -7.50 29.00 -4.78
CA CYS A 276 -6.71 29.09 -5.99
C CYS A 276 -6.09 30.48 -6.22
N LYS A 277 -6.27 31.43 -5.33
CA LYS A 277 -5.84 32.84 -5.50
C LYS A 277 -4.37 32.98 -5.89
N ASP A 278 -3.50 32.16 -5.29
CA ASP A 278 -2.04 32.21 -5.49
C ASP A 278 -1.53 31.03 -6.32
N ILE A 279 -2.42 30.24 -6.92
CA ILE A 279 -2.06 29.10 -7.76
C ILE A 279 -1.87 29.55 -9.19
N HIS A 280 -0.62 29.56 -9.64
CA HIS A 280 -0.26 29.85 -11.03
C HIS A 280 0.38 28.62 -11.66
N VAL A 281 -0.27 28.04 -12.65
CA VAL A 281 0.23 26.86 -13.37
C VAL A 281 0.49 27.22 -14.84
N SER A 282 1.61 26.75 -15.37
CA SER A 282 1.99 26.97 -16.77
C SER A 282 1.25 26.04 -17.75
N ALA A 283 0.73 24.93 -17.24
CA ALA A 283 -0.01 23.93 -17.98
C ALA A 283 -0.98 23.17 -17.06
N LEU A 284 -2.11 22.72 -17.59
CA LEU A 284 -3.14 22.01 -16.81
C LEU A 284 -2.61 20.70 -16.17
N GLU A 285 -1.64 20.04 -16.83
CA GLU A 285 -1.00 18.83 -16.28
C GLU A 285 -0.22 19.08 -14.97
N LEU A 286 0.11 20.34 -14.69
CA LEU A 286 0.78 20.76 -13.45
C LEU A 286 -0.19 21.31 -12.41
N ALA A 287 -1.47 21.44 -12.76
CA ALA A 287 -2.49 21.88 -11.81
C ALA A 287 -2.63 20.88 -10.65
N PRO A 288 -2.82 21.37 -9.41
CA PRO A 288 -2.97 20.50 -8.26
C PRO A 288 -4.20 19.60 -8.36
N PHE A 289 -4.09 18.43 -7.75
CA PHE A 289 -5.21 17.48 -7.59
C PHE A 289 -6.13 17.96 -6.47
N LEU A 290 -7.44 18.01 -6.75
CA LEU A 290 -8.47 18.42 -5.79
C LEU A 290 -9.23 17.20 -5.26
N HIS A 291 -9.26 17.06 -3.93
CA HIS A 291 -10.12 16.14 -3.20
C HIS A 291 -11.25 16.93 -2.55
N LEU A 292 -12.49 16.69 -3.00
CA LEU A 292 -13.67 17.44 -2.61
C LEU A 292 -14.59 16.58 -1.75
N THR A 293 -15.17 17.19 -0.69
CA THR A 293 -16.22 16.58 0.12
C THR A 293 -17.41 17.53 0.20
N LEU A 294 -18.55 17.10 -0.36
CA LEU A 294 -19.77 17.91 -0.43
C LEU A 294 -20.85 17.37 0.51
N LEU A 295 -21.56 18.29 1.14
CA LEU A 295 -22.81 18.00 1.86
C LEU A 295 -23.96 18.06 0.87
N ILE A 296 -24.76 17.00 0.82
CA ILE A 296 -25.93 16.89 -0.04
C ILE A 296 -27.18 16.49 0.77
N ASP A 297 -28.31 17.12 0.44
CA ASP A 297 -29.61 16.85 1.09
C ASP A 297 -30.52 15.96 0.23
N GLY A 298 -30.07 15.47 -0.92
CA GLY A 298 -30.85 14.73 -1.89
C GLY A 298 -30.04 13.73 -2.71
N PRO A 299 -30.60 13.25 -3.83
CA PRO A 299 -29.89 12.35 -4.74
C PRO A 299 -28.69 13.07 -5.37
N ALA A 300 -27.58 12.35 -5.51
CA ALA A 300 -26.35 12.89 -6.12
C ALA A 300 -26.42 13.08 -7.65
N THR A 301 -27.59 12.78 -8.26
CA THR A 301 -27.80 12.85 -9.71
C THR A 301 -27.62 14.29 -10.22
N GLY A 302 -26.72 14.47 -11.18
CA GLY A 302 -26.42 15.78 -11.78
C GLY A 302 -25.38 16.62 -11.03
N ILE A 303 -25.16 16.37 -9.73
CA ILE A 303 -24.20 17.16 -8.91
C ILE A 303 -22.79 17.08 -9.48
N LYS A 304 -22.38 15.90 -9.96
CA LYS A 304 -21.04 15.74 -10.53
C LYS A 304 -20.81 16.66 -11.72
N ALA A 305 -21.78 16.78 -12.64
CA ALA A 305 -21.63 17.65 -13.80
C ALA A 305 -21.57 19.14 -13.40
N GLU A 306 -22.33 19.56 -12.39
CA GLU A 306 -22.28 20.90 -11.84
C GLU A 306 -20.92 21.20 -11.20
N VAL A 307 -20.40 20.26 -10.40
CA VAL A 307 -19.07 20.34 -9.77
C VAL A 307 -17.96 20.41 -10.82
N ASP A 308 -18.01 19.55 -11.84
CA ASP A 308 -17.04 19.56 -12.95
C ASP A 308 -17.05 20.93 -13.64
N ALA A 309 -18.23 21.47 -13.97
CA ALA A 309 -18.37 22.79 -14.60
C ALA A 309 -17.86 23.96 -13.72
N ILE A 310 -17.94 23.84 -12.40
CA ILE A 310 -17.34 24.81 -11.47
C ILE A 310 -15.82 24.65 -11.45
N CYS A 311 -15.32 23.42 -11.28
CA CYS A 311 -13.88 23.15 -11.22
C CYS A 311 -13.14 23.55 -12.49
N ASP A 312 -13.76 23.42 -13.66
CA ASP A 312 -13.18 23.81 -14.97
C ASP A 312 -12.82 25.29 -15.07
N LYS A 313 -13.38 26.14 -14.19
CA LYS A 313 -13.05 27.58 -14.13
C LYS A 313 -11.75 27.87 -13.36
N PHE A 314 -11.18 26.85 -12.66
CA PHE A 314 -10.06 27.00 -11.75
C PHE A 314 -8.88 26.12 -12.17
N PRO A 315 -7.63 26.50 -11.83
CA PRO A 315 -6.44 25.72 -12.14
C PRO A 315 -6.30 24.52 -11.20
N VAL A 316 -7.29 23.62 -11.17
CA VAL A 316 -7.32 22.41 -10.35
C VAL A 316 -7.80 21.21 -11.18
N ARG A 317 -7.46 20.00 -10.74
CA ARG A 317 -7.94 18.74 -11.33
C ARG A 317 -8.70 17.93 -10.28
N LEU A 318 -10.01 17.82 -10.45
CA LEU A 318 -10.85 17.05 -9.55
C LEU A 318 -10.51 15.55 -9.68
N VAL A 319 -9.99 14.93 -8.60
CA VAL A 319 -9.61 13.51 -8.57
C VAL A 319 -10.45 12.70 -7.59
N SER A 320 -11.10 13.35 -6.63
CA SER A 320 -11.96 12.68 -5.66
C SER A 320 -13.15 13.57 -5.31
N LEU A 321 -14.36 13.02 -5.43
CA LEU A 321 -15.61 13.66 -5.03
C LEU A 321 -16.35 12.74 -4.06
N ASN A 322 -16.45 13.17 -2.81
CA ASN A 322 -17.16 12.45 -1.76
C ASN A 322 -18.41 13.22 -1.36
N PHE A 323 -19.45 12.48 -1.03
CA PHE A 323 -20.72 13.05 -0.55
C PHE A 323 -20.95 12.66 0.90
N GLU A 324 -21.19 13.66 1.73
CA GLU A 324 -21.75 13.49 3.06
C GLU A 324 -23.23 13.86 3.03
N ARG A 325 -24.05 13.15 3.77
CA ARG A 325 -25.46 13.49 3.92
C ARG A 325 -25.69 13.98 5.32
N GLN A 326 -26.57 14.98 5.48
CA GLN A 326 -27.07 15.31 6.81
C GLN A 326 -27.78 14.06 7.34
N SER A 327 -27.15 13.35 8.26
CA SER A 327 -27.87 12.35 9.05
C SER A 327 -28.93 13.08 9.86
N PRO A 328 -30.21 12.71 9.78
CA PRO A 328 -31.14 13.14 10.82
C PRO A 328 -30.52 12.73 12.15
N ALA A 329 -30.47 13.66 13.11
CA ALA A 329 -29.78 13.54 14.39
C ALA A 329 -29.84 12.10 14.91
N SER A 330 -28.68 11.52 15.15
CA SER A 330 -28.47 10.16 15.64
C SER A 330 -29.56 9.76 16.64
N ALA A 331 -30.49 8.92 16.20
CA ALA A 331 -31.25 8.10 17.11
C ALA A 331 -30.21 7.24 17.87
N ALA A 332 -30.20 7.40 19.18
CA ALA A 332 -29.26 6.79 20.10
C ALA A 332 -28.89 5.36 19.67
N LEU A 333 -27.60 5.13 19.43
CA LEU A 333 -27.08 3.79 19.18
C LEU A 333 -27.45 2.93 20.37
N SER A 334 -28.47 2.09 20.21
CA SER A 334 -28.75 1.00 21.13
C SER A 334 -27.49 0.15 21.26
N ALA A 335 -27.20 -0.28 22.49
CA ALA A 335 -26.01 -1.06 22.86
C ALA A 335 -25.69 -2.16 21.82
N PRO A 336 -24.42 -2.50 21.61
CA PRO A 336 -24.03 -3.48 20.61
C PRO A 336 -24.66 -4.84 20.92
N GLN A 337 -25.68 -5.21 20.15
CA GLN A 337 -26.26 -6.56 20.16
C GLN A 337 -25.29 -7.48 19.42
N ARG A 338 -25.02 -8.67 19.98
CA ARG A 338 -24.24 -9.69 19.28
C ARG A 338 -24.96 -10.08 17.98
N LEU A 339 -24.21 -10.24 16.89
CA LEU A 339 -24.77 -10.61 15.58
C LEU A 339 -25.63 -11.88 15.66
N ALA A 340 -25.26 -12.83 16.52
CA ALA A 340 -25.96 -14.08 16.76
C ALA A 340 -27.35 -13.91 17.39
N ASP A 341 -27.64 -12.76 18.00
CA ASP A 341 -28.91 -12.48 18.69
C ASP A 341 -29.89 -11.70 17.80
N CYS A 342 -29.51 -11.38 16.56
CA CYS A 342 -30.33 -10.60 15.62
C CYS A 342 -30.97 -11.52 14.58
N ALA A 343 -32.28 -11.39 14.39
CA ALA A 343 -32.95 -12.06 13.28
C ALA A 343 -32.40 -11.59 11.93
N PRO A 344 -32.13 -12.48 10.97
CA PRO A 344 -31.58 -12.14 9.66
C PRO A 344 -32.33 -11.01 8.93
N GLU A 345 -33.65 -11.00 8.98
CA GLU A 345 -34.46 -9.94 8.41
C GLU A 345 -34.24 -8.58 9.06
N ALA A 346 -34.05 -8.54 10.38
CA ALA A 346 -33.75 -7.30 11.09
C ALA A 346 -32.37 -6.73 10.73
N LEU A 347 -31.37 -7.60 10.49
CA LEU A 347 -30.08 -7.20 9.98
C LEU A 347 -30.16 -6.69 8.55
N PHE A 348 -30.91 -7.35 7.68
CA PHE A 348 -31.18 -6.90 6.31
C PHE A 348 -31.83 -5.52 6.29
N ARG A 349 -32.92 -5.30 7.07
CA ARG A 349 -33.56 -4.00 7.18
C ARG A 349 -32.60 -2.90 7.61
N ARG A 350 -31.82 -3.14 8.67
CA ARG A 350 -30.82 -2.17 9.15
C ARG A 350 -29.75 -1.86 8.09
N ALA A 351 -29.24 -2.89 7.41
CA ALA A 351 -28.26 -2.73 6.34
C ALA A 351 -28.86 -1.95 5.15
N PHE A 352 -30.07 -2.27 4.76
CA PHE A 352 -30.78 -1.62 3.66
C PHE A 352 -31.03 -0.13 3.96
N VAL A 353 -31.53 0.18 5.16
CA VAL A 353 -31.73 1.58 5.60
C VAL A 353 -30.41 2.33 5.65
N LYS A 354 -29.34 1.69 6.16
CA LYS A 354 -28.01 2.30 6.21
C LYS A 354 -27.45 2.60 4.81
N THR A 355 -27.72 1.74 3.84
CA THR A 355 -27.18 1.86 2.48
C THR A 355 -28.02 2.79 1.61
N HIS A 356 -29.36 2.72 1.73
CA HIS A 356 -30.28 3.39 0.82
C HIS A 356 -31.03 4.58 1.46
N GLY A 357 -30.97 4.73 2.78
CA GLY A 357 -31.63 5.82 3.52
C GLY A 357 -33.16 5.68 3.61
N VAL A 358 -33.74 4.55 3.16
CA VAL A 358 -35.19 4.26 3.15
C VAL A 358 -35.44 2.82 3.60
N GLU A 359 -36.62 2.54 4.16
CA GLU A 359 -37.02 1.17 4.53
C GLU A 359 -37.19 0.28 3.27
N PRO A 360 -36.80 -1.01 3.34
CA PRO A 360 -37.07 -1.95 2.25
C PRO A 360 -38.58 -2.16 2.07
N ASN A 361 -39.02 -2.16 0.81
CA ASN A 361 -40.43 -2.45 0.47
C ASN A 361 -40.71 -3.96 0.49
N ALA A 362 -41.99 -4.33 0.27
CA ALA A 362 -42.43 -5.73 0.31
C ALA A 362 -41.72 -6.63 -0.72
N GLU A 363 -41.30 -6.10 -1.87
CA GLU A 363 -40.56 -6.86 -2.89
C GLU A 363 -39.14 -7.16 -2.48
N HIS A 364 -38.48 -6.19 -1.86
CA HIS A 364 -37.14 -6.39 -1.31
C HIS A 364 -37.12 -7.46 -0.21
N LEU A 365 -38.14 -7.47 0.66
CA LEU A 365 -38.27 -8.46 1.71
C LEU A 365 -38.53 -9.87 1.15
N LYS A 366 -39.43 -10.00 0.14
CA LYS A 366 -39.66 -11.28 -0.53
C LYS A 366 -38.41 -11.82 -1.20
N CYS A 367 -37.63 -10.97 -1.85
CA CYS A 367 -36.37 -11.36 -2.46
C CYS A 367 -35.38 -11.85 -1.40
N PHE A 368 -35.25 -11.13 -0.27
CA PHE A 368 -34.43 -11.55 0.85
C PHE A 368 -34.85 -12.91 1.41
N ASP A 369 -36.14 -13.11 1.66
CA ASP A 369 -36.68 -14.38 2.20
C ASP A 369 -36.41 -15.56 1.27
N SER A 370 -36.54 -15.37 -0.05
CA SER A 370 -36.26 -16.44 -1.02
C SER A 370 -34.76 -16.83 -0.99
N LEU A 371 -33.88 -15.88 -0.92
CA LEU A 371 -32.42 -16.14 -0.83
C LEU A 371 -32.01 -16.75 0.50
N ALA A 372 -32.66 -16.35 1.61
CA ALA A 372 -32.37 -16.88 2.95
C ALA A 372 -32.87 -18.31 3.16
N GLN A 373 -33.80 -18.80 2.32
CA GLN A 373 -34.27 -20.17 2.36
C GLN A 373 -33.46 -21.14 1.49
N GLU A 374 -32.64 -20.60 0.57
CA GLU A 374 -31.72 -21.38 -0.29
C GLU A 374 -30.34 -21.57 0.33
N SER A 375 -30.06 -20.91 1.47
CA SER A 375 -28.75 -20.94 2.21
C SER A 375 -28.82 -21.84 3.44
#